data_eb7e27318620882ef22facb185e4d024
#
_entry.id   eb7e27318620882ef22facb185e4d024
#
_cell.length_a   1.000
_cell.length_b   1.000
_cell.length_c   1.000
_cell.angle_alpha   90.00
_cell.angle_beta   90.00
_cell.angle_gamma   90.00
#
_symmetry.space_group_name_H-M   'P 1'
#
loop_
_entity.id
_entity.type
_entity.pdbx_description
1 polymer ?
#
loop_
_entity_poly.entity_id
_entity_poly.type
_entity_poly.pdbx_seq_one_letter_code
_entity_poly.pdbx_strand_id
1 'polypeptide(L)'
;MKANIKIDVVTIFPSYLEPLRQSLPGKAIESGLVQLQVHDLRKWTHDVHHSVDDAPYGGGPGMVMRAPVWGEALDEICSQETLLVVPTPAGALFTQAAAQRWSSEAHLVFACGRYEGIDQRVIDDAARRMRVEEVSIGDYVLPGGESAALVIIETVLRLLPNVLGNPLSHQNDSHSYGLLEGPSYTRPPSWRGLDVPEVLLSGDHARVESWRQQASEQRTRERRPDLWHRDRH
;
A
#
# COMPACT_ATOMS: atom_id res chain seq x y z
N MET A 1 -10.34 -21.87 -7.44
CA MET A 1 -9.74 -20.85 -8.34
C MET A 1 -8.32 -20.61 -7.88
N LYS A 2 -7.36 -20.45 -8.79
CA LYS A 2 -5.99 -20.07 -8.39
C LYS A 2 -6.03 -18.63 -7.85
N ALA A 3 -5.39 -18.35 -6.70
CA ALA A 3 -5.29 -16.99 -6.18
C ALA A 3 -4.68 -16.08 -7.25
N ASN A 4 -5.19 -14.85 -7.38
CA ASN A 4 -4.65 -13.90 -8.34
C ASN A 4 -3.32 -13.31 -7.85
N ILE A 5 -3.16 -13.19 -6.53
CA ILE A 5 -1.95 -12.66 -5.90
C ILE A 5 -1.68 -13.38 -4.57
N LYS A 6 -0.41 -13.67 -4.31
CA LYS A 6 0.09 -14.11 -3.01
C LYS A 6 0.76 -12.94 -2.30
N ILE A 7 0.44 -12.73 -1.03
CA ILE A 7 1.03 -11.69 -0.19
C ILE A 7 1.54 -12.32 1.09
N ASP A 8 2.84 -12.20 1.34
CA ASP A 8 3.47 -12.54 2.60
C ASP A 8 3.91 -11.27 3.33
N VAL A 9 3.69 -11.20 4.64
CA VAL A 9 4.16 -10.10 5.47
C VAL A 9 5.02 -10.65 6.58
N VAL A 10 6.28 -10.24 6.66
CA VAL A 10 7.21 -10.63 7.72
C VAL A 10 7.33 -9.48 8.71
N THR A 11 7.03 -9.74 9.98
CA THR A 11 6.98 -8.74 11.05
C THR A 11 7.26 -9.39 12.40
N ILE A 12 7.61 -8.61 13.41
CA ILE A 12 7.64 -9.04 14.82
C ILE A 12 6.31 -8.82 15.55
N PHE A 13 5.30 -8.25 14.87
CA PHE A 13 3.96 -7.99 15.39
C PHE A 13 2.86 -8.49 14.44
N PRO A 14 2.67 -9.82 14.29
CA PRO A 14 1.68 -10.37 13.34
C PRO A 14 0.26 -9.84 13.50
N SER A 15 -0.18 -9.62 14.74
CA SER A 15 -1.52 -9.10 15.03
C SER A 15 -1.77 -7.68 14.51
N TYR A 16 -0.71 -6.94 14.18
CA TYR A 16 -0.83 -5.61 13.57
C TYR A 16 -1.52 -5.63 12.20
N LEU A 17 -1.51 -6.78 11.53
CA LEU A 17 -2.08 -6.97 10.19
C LEU A 17 -3.53 -7.50 10.21
N GLU A 18 -4.14 -7.72 11.39
CA GLU A 18 -5.53 -8.18 11.51
C GLU A 18 -6.56 -7.28 10.78
N PRO A 19 -6.39 -5.96 10.64
CA PRO A 19 -7.30 -5.14 9.83
C PRO A 19 -7.48 -5.65 8.38
N LEU A 20 -6.48 -6.30 7.79
CA LEU A 20 -6.58 -6.89 6.43
C LEU A 20 -7.61 -8.02 6.33
N ARG A 21 -8.06 -8.59 7.45
CA ARG A 21 -9.11 -9.62 7.48
C ARG A 21 -10.52 -9.03 7.53
N GLN A 22 -10.64 -7.71 7.48
CA GLN A 22 -11.93 -7.02 7.56
C GLN A 22 -12.32 -6.43 6.20
N SER A 23 -13.61 -6.09 6.06
CA SER A 23 -14.16 -5.36 4.91
C SER A 23 -13.81 -5.99 3.55
N LEU A 24 -13.39 -5.21 2.56
CA LEU A 24 -13.07 -5.67 1.21
C LEU A 24 -11.81 -6.55 1.15
N PRO A 25 -10.70 -6.22 1.83
CA PRO A 25 -9.55 -7.12 1.89
C PRO A 25 -9.91 -8.50 2.47
N GLY A 26 -10.66 -8.55 3.56
CA GLY A 26 -11.12 -9.81 4.17
C GLY A 26 -11.94 -10.66 3.21
N LYS A 27 -12.89 -10.05 2.49
CA LYS A 27 -13.69 -10.74 1.47
C LYS A 27 -12.84 -11.28 0.32
N ALA A 28 -11.82 -10.53 -0.13
CA ALA A 28 -10.90 -10.97 -1.17
C ALA A 28 -10.08 -12.19 -0.72
N ILE A 29 -9.66 -12.22 0.55
CA ILE A 29 -8.96 -13.36 1.16
C ILE A 29 -9.91 -14.56 1.30
N GLU A 30 -11.10 -14.40 1.84
CA GLU A 30 -12.10 -15.44 2.02
C GLU A 30 -12.53 -16.08 0.69
N SER A 31 -12.65 -15.29 -0.37
CA SER A 31 -12.98 -15.77 -1.71
C SER A 31 -11.83 -16.47 -2.44
N GLY A 32 -10.61 -16.44 -1.88
CA GLY A 32 -9.42 -17.02 -2.49
C GLY A 32 -8.82 -16.20 -3.63
N LEU A 33 -9.26 -14.96 -3.84
CA LEU A 33 -8.63 -14.03 -4.78
C LEU A 33 -7.24 -13.61 -4.28
N VAL A 34 -7.07 -13.53 -2.98
CA VAL A 34 -5.82 -13.17 -2.31
C VAL A 34 -5.42 -14.27 -1.34
N GLN A 35 -4.19 -14.72 -1.44
CA GLN A 35 -3.58 -15.58 -0.42
C GLN A 35 -2.69 -14.71 0.48
N LEU A 36 -3.17 -14.39 1.69
CA LEU A 36 -2.41 -13.62 2.68
C LEU A 36 -1.82 -14.55 3.74
N GLN A 37 -0.50 -14.46 3.95
CA GLN A 37 0.21 -15.07 5.06
C GLN A 37 0.99 -14.02 5.85
N VAL A 38 0.89 -14.07 7.17
CA VAL A 38 1.63 -13.16 8.06
C VAL A 38 2.55 -14.02 8.92
N HIS A 39 3.83 -13.69 8.89
CA HIS A 39 4.90 -14.45 9.54
C HIS A 39 5.50 -13.66 10.69
N ASP A 40 5.62 -14.31 11.85
CA ASP A 40 6.44 -13.76 12.93
C ASP A 40 7.92 -14.02 12.62
N LEU A 41 8.70 -12.96 12.46
CA LEU A 41 10.13 -13.02 12.19
C LEU A 41 10.90 -13.84 13.24
N ARG A 42 10.39 -13.92 14.47
CA ARG A 42 11.02 -14.70 15.54
C ARG A 42 11.09 -16.21 15.27
N LYS A 43 10.35 -16.73 14.29
CA LYS A 43 10.44 -18.14 13.87
C LYS A 43 11.81 -18.54 13.35
N TRP A 44 12.59 -17.57 12.84
CA TRP A 44 13.94 -17.79 12.29
C TRP A 44 15.06 -17.37 13.26
N THR A 45 14.73 -17.25 14.55
CA THR A 45 15.75 -17.08 15.60
C THR A 45 16.09 -18.42 16.24
N HIS A 46 17.38 -18.61 16.57
CA HIS A 46 17.87 -19.87 17.16
C HIS A 46 18.34 -19.71 18.59
N ASP A 47 18.31 -18.50 19.14
CA ASP A 47 18.64 -18.21 20.53
C ASP A 47 17.42 -18.29 21.46
N VAL A 48 17.68 -18.52 22.74
CA VAL A 48 16.65 -18.70 23.78
C VAL A 48 15.75 -17.45 23.94
N HIS A 49 16.28 -16.28 23.61
CA HIS A 49 15.59 -15.00 23.75
C HIS A 49 14.82 -14.57 22.50
N HIS A 50 14.91 -15.34 21.43
CA HIS A 50 14.31 -15.00 20.12
C HIS A 50 14.71 -13.60 19.65
N SER A 51 16.02 -13.27 19.75
CA SER A 51 16.55 -11.94 19.49
C SER A 51 16.57 -11.64 17.99
N VAL A 52 15.87 -10.60 17.59
CA VAL A 52 15.73 -10.16 16.18
C VAL A 52 16.56 -8.92 15.87
N ASP A 53 17.14 -8.27 16.88
CA ASP A 53 17.88 -7.01 16.79
C ASP A 53 19.17 -7.05 17.59
N ASP A 54 20.07 -6.10 17.30
CA ASP A 54 21.36 -5.93 18.00
C ASP A 54 21.84 -4.47 17.87
N ALA A 55 22.85 -4.10 18.64
CA ALA A 55 23.42 -2.75 18.62
C ALA A 55 24.03 -2.41 17.24
N PRO A 56 23.85 -1.17 16.75
CA PRO A 56 24.40 -0.77 15.46
C PRO A 56 25.92 -0.69 15.47
N TYR A 57 26.56 -1.11 14.39
CA TYR A 57 27.98 -0.82 14.16
C TYR A 57 28.20 0.71 14.05
N GLY A 58 29.28 1.18 14.61
CA GLY A 58 29.56 2.63 14.69
C GLY A 58 28.96 3.30 15.92
N GLY A 59 28.18 2.56 16.72
CA GLY A 59 27.53 3.10 17.92
C GLY A 59 26.33 3.98 17.59
N GLY A 60 25.73 4.59 18.59
CA GLY A 60 24.54 5.42 18.49
C GLY A 60 23.36 4.84 19.27
N PRO A 61 22.24 5.61 19.39
CA PRO A 61 21.02 5.12 20.00
C PRO A 61 20.28 4.15 19.09
N GLY A 62 19.42 3.31 19.72
CA GLY A 62 18.57 2.38 18.99
C GLY A 62 19.22 1.03 18.71
N MET A 63 18.50 0.21 17.97
CA MET A 63 18.87 -1.16 17.61
C MET A 63 18.64 -1.36 16.11
N VAL A 64 19.32 -2.34 15.51
CA VAL A 64 19.14 -2.69 14.09
C VAL A 64 18.71 -4.15 13.99
N MET A 65 17.75 -4.44 13.13
CA MET A 65 17.28 -5.82 12.93
C MET A 65 18.34 -6.66 12.23
N ARG A 66 18.57 -7.84 12.77
CA ARG A 66 19.72 -8.72 12.45
C ARG A 66 19.62 -9.35 11.08
N ALA A 67 20.70 -9.26 10.29
CA ALA A 67 20.78 -9.85 8.95
C ALA A 67 20.56 -11.37 8.92
N PRO A 68 21.13 -12.21 9.82
CA PRO A 68 20.91 -13.65 9.76
C PRO A 68 19.44 -14.05 9.86
N VAL A 69 18.68 -13.42 10.76
CA VAL A 69 17.26 -13.72 10.98
C VAL A 69 16.42 -13.38 9.76
N TRP A 70 16.64 -12.20 9.20
CA TRP A 70 15.95 -11.76 7.97
C TRP A 70 16.38 -12.59 6.75
N GLY A 71 17.67 -12.94 6.64
CA GLY A 71 18.19 -13.76 5.55
C GLY A 71 17.47 -15.11 5.49
N GLU A 72 17.40 -15.84 6.60
CA GLU A 72 16.70 -17.12 6.68
C GLU A 72 15.21 -17.00 6.36
N ALA A 73 14.54 -15.94 6.86
CA ALA A 73 13.14 -15.71 6.55
C ALA A 73 12.90 -15.48 5.04
N LEU A 74 13.72 -14.65 4.40
CA LEU A 74 13.61 -14.38 2.98
C LEU A 74 14.00 -15.58 2.12
N ASP A 75 14.96 -16.38 2.54
CA ASP A 75 15.35 -17.63 1.84
C ASP A 75 14.21 -18.65 1.81
N GLU A 76 13.42 -18.73 2.87
CA GLU A 76 12.28 -19.66 2.95
C GLU A 76 11.04 -19.15 2.18
N ILE A 77 10.77 -17.81 2.22
CA ILE A 77 9.52 -17.23 1.73
C ILE A 77 9.61 -16.81 0.26
N CYS A 78 10.77 -16.25 -0.16
CA CYS A 78 10.92 -15.60 -1.45
C CYS A 78 11.41 -16.55 -2.55
N SER A 79 11.11 -16.19 -3.79
CA SER A 79 11.64 -16.77 -5.01
C SER A 79 12.20 -15.68 -5.94
N GLN A 80 12.77 -16.06 -7.08
CA GLN A 80 13.24 -15.10 -8.08
C GLN A 80 12.09 -14.24 -8.69
N GLU A 81 10.86 -14.74 -8.65
CA GLU A 81 9.67 -14.04 -9.15
C GLU A 81 9.03 -13.12 -8.12
N THR A 82 9.52 -13.13 -6.88
CA THR A 82 9.00 -12.29 -5.79
C THR A 82 9.38 -10.82 -6.00
N LEU A 83 8.44 -9.93 -5.73
CA LEU A 83 8.74 -8.53 -5.43
C LEU A 83 8.81 -8.36 -3.92
N LEU A 84 10.03 -8.12 -3.40
CA LEU A 84 10.25 -7.75 -2.00
C LEU A 84 10.03 -6.26 -1.84
N VAL A 85 9.06 -5.90 -1.01
CA VAL A 85 8.73 -4.51 -0.65
C VAL A 85 9.22 -4.23 0.76
N VAL A 86 10.07 -3.21 0.89
CA VAL A 86 10.65 -2.79 2.18
C VAL A 86 10.12 -1.39 2.52
N PRO A 87 9.11 -1.27 3.40
CA PRO A 87 8.65 0.03 3.87
C PRO A 87 9.74 0.73 4.68
N THR A 88 10.20 1.89 4.20
CA THR A 88 11.25 2.69 4.84
C THR A 88 11.06 4.17 4.52
N PRO A 89 11.36 5.09 5.46
CA PRO A 89 11.30 6.54 5.18
C PRO A 89 12.26 6.99 4.06
N ALA A 90 13.33 6.23 3.81
CA ALA A 90 14.34 6.52 2.78
C ALA A 90 13.96 6.01 1.39
N GLY A 91 12.86 5.26 1.28
CA GLY A 91 12.41 4.68 0.02
C GLY A 91 11.79 5.67 -0.96
N ALA A 92 11.58 5.22 -2.19
CA ALA A 92 10.83 5.96 -3.20
C ALA A 92 9.37 6.16 -2.76
N LEU A 93 8.76 7.31 -3.12
CA LEU A 93 7.39 7.59 -2.72
C LEU A 93 6.41 6.60 -3.37
N PHE A 94 5.60 5.92 -2.55
CA PHE A 94 4.52 5.07 -3.01
C PHE A 94 3.42 5.91 -3.67
N THR A 95 2.99 5.49 -4.86
CA THR A 95 1.99 6.20 -5.66
C THR A 95 0.93 5.22 -6.18
N GLN A 96 -0.20 5.76 -6.66
CA GLN A 96 -1.23 4.98 -7.33
C GLN A 96 -0.66 4.18 -8.52
N ALA A 97 0.29 4.76 -9.26
CA ALA A 97 0.96 4.07 -10.36
C ALA A 97 1.81 2.87 -9.88
N ALA A 98 2.48 2.99 -8.73
CA ALA A 98 3.18 1.86 -8.11
C ALA A 98 2.20 0.76 -7.70
N ALA A 99 1.10 1.11 -7.04
CA ALA A 99 0.05 0.15 -6.67
C ALA A 99 -0.51 -0.59 -7.90
N GLN A 100 -0.71 0.11 -9.01
CA GLN A 100 -1.20 -0.47 -10.25
C GLN A 100 -0.21 -1.47 -10.86
N ARG A 101 1.09 -1.17 -10.86
CA ARG A 101 2.11 -2.14 -11.28
C ARG A 101 2.09 -3.38 -10.36
N TRP A 102 2.04 -3.17 -9.05
CA TRP A 102 2.09 -4.27 -8.07
C TRP A 102 0.81 -5.11 -8.03
N SER A 103 -0.34 -4.57 -8.44
CA SER A 103 -1.57 -5.36 -8.56
C SER A 103 -1.51 -6.45 -9.63
N SER A 104 -0.51 -6.41 -10.51
CA SER A 104 -0.24 -7.43 -11.54
C SER A 104 0.82 -8.45 -11.11
N GLU A 105 1.42 -8.29 -9.93
CA GLU A 105 2.44 -9.23 -9.43
C GLU A 105 1.79 -10.53 -8.95
N ALA A 106 2.50 -11.63 -9.15
CA ALA A 106 2.06 -12.93 -8.65
C ALA A 106 2.34 -13.09 -7.14
N HIS A 107 3.43 -12.48 -6.65
CA HIS A 107 3.88 -12.63 -5.27
C HIS A 107 4.53 -11.33 -4.76
N LEU A 108 3.95 -10.77 -3.70
CA LEU A 108 4.51 -9.66 -2.94
C LEU A 108 4.95 -10.14 -1.56
N VAL A 109 6.13 -9.75 -1.12
CA VAL A 109 6.62 -9.98 0.24
C VAL A 109 6.92 -8.63 0.89
N PHE A 110 6.34 -8.36 2.04
CA PHE A 110 6.57 -7.14 2.80
C PHE A 110 7.52 -7.43 3.97
N ALA A 111 8.68 -6.78 3.99
CA ALA A 111 9.63 -6.82 5.10
C ALA A 111 9.38 -5.63 6.03
N CYS A 112 8.61 -5.83 7.10
CA CYS A 112 8.25 -4.77 8.04
C CYS A 112 9.36 -4.58 9.08
N GLY A 113 10.27 -3.62 8.84
CA GLY A 113 11.32 -3.23 9.78
C GLY A 113 10.76 -2.54 11.02
N ARG A 114 11.49 -2.66 12.12
CA ARG A 114 11.30 -1.96 13.39
C ARG A 114 12.63 -1.38 13.87
N TYR A 115 12.61 -0.65 14.96
CA TYR A 115 13.79 0.03 15.51
C TYR A 115 14.40 1.00 14.49
N GLU A 116 15.73 0.99 14.29
CA GLU A 116 16.45 1.83 13.31
C GLU A 116 16.44 1.21 11.89
N GLY A 117 15.68 0.13 11.69
CA GLY A 117 15.51 -0.54 10.40
C GLY A 117 16.14 -1.93 10.34
N ILE A 118 16.18 -2.46 9.12
CA ILE A 118 16.76 -3.76 8.79
C ILE A 118 18.21 -3.54 8.36
N ASP A 119 19.13 -4.43 8.79
CA ASP A 119 20.52 -4.41 8.35
C ASP A 119 20.60 -4.34 6.82
N GLN A 120 21.30 -3.33 6.29
CA GLN A 120 21.37 -3.04 4.85
C GLN A 120 21.83 -4.26 4.02
N ARG A 121 22.66 -5.12 4.59
CA ARG A 121 23.13 -6.34 3.89
C ARG A 121 22.01 -7.29 3.51
N VAL A 122 20.87 -7.27 4.20
CA VAL A 122 19.67 -8.04 3.83
C VAL A 122 19.11 -7.56 2.50
N ILE A 123 18.98 -6.25 2.35
CA ILE A 123 18.47 -5.61 1.14
C ILE A 123 19.40 -5.84 -0.04
N ASP A 124 20.72 -5.62 0.19
CA ASP A 124 21.76 -5.81 -0.83
C ASP A 124 21.85 -7.25 -1.32
N ASP A 125 21.70 -8.23 -0.42
CA ASP A 125 21.71 -9.65 -0.76
C ASP A 125 20.42 -10.04 -1.50
N ALA A 126 19.26 -9.61 -1.02
CA ALA A 126 17.98 -9.86 -1.69
C ALA A 126 17.96 -9.31 -3.13
N ALA A 127 18.52 -8.11 -3.34
CA ALA A 127 18.58 -7.47 -4.65
C ALA A 127 19.42 -8.24 -5.70
N ARG A 128 20.30 -9.16 -5.27
CA ARG A 128 21.05 -10.05 -6.17
C ARG A 128 20.20 -11.21 -6.69
N ARG A 129 19.09 -11.52 -6.03
CA ARG A 129 18.30 -12.73 -6.24
C ARG A 129 16.87 -12.46 -6.74
N MET A 130 16.33 -11.31 -6.38
CA MET A 130 14.96 -10.94 -6.71
C MET A 130 14.82 -9.42 -6.87
N ARG A 131 13.64 -8.98 -7.28
CA ARG A 131 13.32 -7.55 -7.32
C ARG A 131 13.05 -7.02 -5.91
N VAL A 132 13.65 -5.89 -5.56
CA VAL A 132 13.48 -5.21 -4.28
C VAL A 132 13.07 -3.78 -4.53
N GLU A 133 12.01 -3.32 -3.88
CA GLU A 133 11.58 -1.92 -3.88
C GLU A 133 11.52 -1.41 -2.42
N GLU A 134 12.39 -0.45 -2.09
CA GLU A 134 12.31 0.33 -0.86
C GLU A 134 11.32 1.47 -1.06
N VAL A 135 10.33 1.60 -0.17
CA VAL A 135 9.19 2.49 -0.41
C VAL A 135 8.79 3.28 0.83
N SER A 136 8.51 4.58 0.63
CA SER A 136 7.98 5.50 1.63
C SER A 136 6.52 5.81 1.32
N ILE A 137 5.67 5.91 2.35
CA ILE A 137 4.27 6.37 2.20
C ILE A 137 4.11 7.87 2.48
N GLY A 138 5.19 8.61 2.67
CA GLY A 138 5.17 10.06 2.89
C GLY A 138 6.35 10.54 3.72
N ASP A 139 6.51 11.86 3.78
CA ASP A 139 7.64 12.54 4.45
C ASP A 139 7.42 12.60 5.98
N TYR A 140 7.31 11.46 6.62
CA TYR A 140 7.20 11.28 8.06
C TYR A 140 7.74 9.91 8.47
N VAL A 141 8.11 9.77 9.73
CA VAL A 141 8.68 8.52 10.28
C VAL A 141 7.64 7.80 11.13
N LEU A 142 7.46 6.51 10.87
CA LEU A 142 6.63 5.60 11.66
C LEU A 142 7.52 4.73 12.58
N PRO A 143 6.98 4.20 13.67
CA PRO A 143 7.74 3.31 14.57
C PRO A 143 8.03 1.93 13.98
N GLY A 144 7.49 1.63 12.78
CA GLY A 144 7.70 0.37 12.07
C GLY A 144 6.98 0.32 10.74
N GLY A 145 7.29 -0.69 9.94
CA GLY A 145 6.79 -0.84 8.57
C GLY A 145 5.35 -1.35 8.45
N GLU A 146 4.74 -1.86 9.51
CA GLU A 146 3.44 -2.53 9.45
C GLU A 146 2.30 -1.61 9.02
N SER A 147 2.26 -0.36 9.54
CA SER A 147 1.24 0.62 9.12
C SER A 147 1.39 0.98 7.63
N ALA A 148 2.62 1.12 7.16
CA ALA A 148 2.89 1.37 5.75
C ALA A 148 2.47 0.16 4.89
N ALA A 149 2.79 -1.06 5.32
CA ALA A 149 2.36 -2.29 4.66
C ALA A 149 0.83 -2.39 4.56
N LEU A 150 0.09 -2.04 5.64
CA LEU A 150 -1.38 -1.98 5.60
C LEU A 150 -1.88 -1.04 4.51
N VAL A 151 -1.40 0.21 4.49
CA VAL A 151 -1.80 1.22 3.48
C VAL A 151 -1.50 0.73 2.06
N ILE A 152 -0.33 0.16 1.84
CA ILE A 152 0.11 -0.32 0.54
C ILE A 152 -0.73 -1.52 0.10
N ILE A 153 -0.90 -2.51 0.97
CA ILE A 153 -1.67 -3.73 0.67
C ILE A 153 -3.11 -3.38 0.34
N GLU A 154 -3.79 -2.56 1.16
CA GLU A 154 -5.16 -2.13 0.87
C GLU A 154 -5.28 -1.41 -0.47
N THR A 155 -4.30 -0.54 -0.80
CA THR A 155 -4.26 0.17 -2.08
C THR A 155 -4.11 -0.80 -3.25
N VAL A 156 -3.23 -1.80 -3.14
CA VAL A 156 -3.02 -2.83 -4.18
C VAL A 156 -4.26 -3.71 -4.32
N LEU A 157 -4.81 -4.21 -3.21
CA LEU A 157 -5.96 -5.12 -3.23
C LEU A 157 -7.20 -4.48 -3.85
N ARG A 158 -7.40 -3.17 -3.64
CA ARG A 158 -8.51 -2.41 -4.23
C ARG A 158 -8.46 -2.39 -5.76
N LEU A 159 -7.29 -2.57 -6.37
CA LEU A 159 -7.09 -2.57 -7.82
C LEU A 159 -7.25 -3.96 -8.46
N LEU A 160 -7.33 -5.01 -7.65
CA LEU A 160 -7.54 -6.37 -8.17
C LEU A 160 -8.93 -6.53 -8.78
N PRO A 161 -9.06 -7.24 -9.90
CA PRO A 161 -10.36 -7.58 -10.46
C PRO A 161 -11.26 -8.28 -9.44
N ASN A 162 -12.54 -7.93 -9.41
CA ASN A 162 -13.57 -8.52 -8.55
C ASN A 162 -13.44 -8.24 -7.03
N VAL A 163 -12.52 -7.39 -6.59
CA VAL A 163 -12.46 -6.93 -5.19
C VAL A 163 -13.47 -5.81 -4.96
N LEU A 164 -13.59 -4.87 -5.90
CA LEU A 164 -14.64 -3.86 -5.87
C LEU A 164 -15.91 -4.39 -6.55
N GLY A 165 -17.07 -4.06 -5.97
CA GLY A 165 -18.36 -4.47 -6.53
C GLY A 165 -18.68 -3.89 -7.90
N ASN A 166 -18.11 -2.72 -8.24
CA ASN A 166 -18.17 -2.15 -9.57
C ASN A 166 -16.74 -2.00 -10.13
N PRO A 167 -16.40 -2.71 -11.23
CA PRO A 167 -15.06 -2.65 -11.83
C PRO A 167 -14.64 -1.26 -12.31
N LEU A 168 -15.59 -0.36 -12.53
CA LEU A 168 -15.31 1.03 -12.97
C LEU A 168 -15.08 1.99 -11.80
N SER A 169 -15.32 1.56 -10.56
CA SER A 169 -15.24 2.45 -9.38
C SER A 169 -13.86 3.07 -9.18
N HIS A 170 -12.78 2.39 -9.60
CA HIS A 170 -11.42 2.91 -9.45
C HIS A 170 -10.96 3.80 -10.61
N GLN A 171 -11.71 3.84 -11.73
CA GLN A 171 -11.30 4.60 -12.91
C GLN A 171 -11.41 6.11 -12.70
N ASN A 172 -12.42 6.56 -11.95
CA ASN A 172 -12.66 7.97 -11.69
C ASN A 172 -12.16 8.44 -10.32
N ASP A 173 -11.36 7.62 -9.64
CA ASP A 173 -10.78 8.00 -8.35
C ASP A 173 -9.66 9.04 -8.51
N SER A 174 -9.40 9.77 -7.43
CA SER A 174 -8.24 10.65 -7.33
C SER A 174 -6.94 9.92 -7.72
N HIS A 175 -6.10 10.58 -8.51
CA HIS A 175 -4.82 10.09 -9.02
C HIS A 175 -4.88 9.04 -10.14
N SER A 176 -6.04 8.54 -10.54
CA SER A 176 -6.16 7.58 -11.65
C SER A 176 -5.80 8.22 -12.99
N TYR A 177 -6.15 9.49 -13.19
CA TYR A 177 -5.84 10.29 -14.38
C TYR A 177 -5.10 11.60 -14.04
N GLY A 178 -4.29 11.60 -12.98
CA GLY A 178 -3.52 12.78 -12.59
C GLY A 178 -4.32 13.87 -11.86
N LEU A 179 -5.65 13.79 -11.80
CA LEU A 179 -6.51 14.76 -11.14
C LEU A 179 -7.05 14.22 -9.81
N LEU A 180 -7.54 15.14 -8.96
CA LEU A 180 -8.39 14.79 -7.82
C LEU A 180 -9.83 14.62 -8.29
N GLU A 181 -10.58 13.70 -7.67
CA GLU A 181 -12.02 13.57 -7.91
C GLU A 181 -12.80 14.80 -7.46
N GLY A 182 -13.93 15.08 -8.11
CA GLY A 182 -14.88 16.10 -7.72
C GLY A 182 -15.59 15.79 -6.39
N PRO A 183 -16.37 16.72 -5.83
CA PRO A 183 -17.14 16.47 -4.60
C PRO A 183 -18.28 15.49 -4.87
N SER A 184 -18.51 14.58 -3.91
CA SER A 184 -19.63 13.63 -3.94
C SER A 184 -20.76 14.10 -3.03
N TYR A 185 -22.01 13.87 -3.46
CA TYR A 185 -23.22 14.22 -2.74
C TYR A 185 -24.16 13.03 -2.64
N THR A 186 -24.94 12.96 -1.55
CA THR A 186 -25.95 11.94 -1.33
C THR A 186 -27.21 12.57 -0.69
N ARG A 187 -28.24 11.76 -0.45
CA ARG A 187 -29.49 12.18 0.19
C ARG A 187 -29.29 12.65 1.64
N PRO A 188 -30.06 13.62 2.11
CA PRO A 188 -31.13 14.36 1.43
C PRO A 188 -30.58 15.46 0.49
N PRO A 189 -31.40 15.99 -0.47
CA PRO A 189 -30.94 17.01 -1.43
C PRO A 189 -30.62 18.37 -0.77
N SER A 190 -31.15 18.63 0.41
CA SER A 190 -30.82 19.81 1.23
C SER A 190 -30.49 19.37 2.65
N TRP A 191 -29.38 19.87 3.19
CA TRP A 191 -28.98 19.61 4.56
C TRP A 191 -28.37 20.84 5.22
N ARG A 192 -29.01 21.32 6.29
CA ARG A 192 -28.62 22.53 7.04
C ARG A 192 -28.47 23.79 6.17
N GLY A 193 -29.35 23.96 5.16
CA GLY A 193 -29.30 25.09 4.23
C GLY A 193 -28.24 24.98 3.13
N LEU A 194 -27.56 23.81 3.02
CA LEU A 194 -26.61 23.48 1.95
C LEU A 194 -27.30 22.52 0.98
N ASP A 195 -27.37 22.89 -0.28
CA ASP A 195 -28.08 22.14 -1.31
C ASP A 195 -27.11 21.36 -2.21
N VAL A 196 -27.59 20.22 -2.68
CA VAL A 196 -26.89 19.47 -3.76
C VAL A 196 -26.99 20.31 -5.04
N PRO A 197 -25.89 20.47 -5.81
CA PRO A 197 -25.95 21.17 -7.10
C PRO A 197 -27.05 20.64 -8.00
N GLU A 198 -27.89 21.55 -8.53
CA GLU A 198 -29.07 21.21 -9.34
C GLU A 198 -28.75 20.29 -10.54
N VAL A 199 -27.56 20.47 -11.14
CA VAL A 199 -27.11 19.65 -12.26
C VAL A 199 -27.07 18.17 -11.90
N LEU A 200 -26.73 17.82 -10.64
CA LEU A 200 -26.65 16.43 -10.16
C LEU A 200 -28.05 15.81 -9.94
N LEU A 201 -29.11 16.65 -9.87
CA LEU A 201 -30.48 16.23 -9.72
C LEU A 201 -31.23 16.18 -11.06
N SER A 202 -30.62 16.68 -12.14
CA SER A 202 -31.26 16.88 -13.45
C SER A 202 -31.58 15.61 -14.24
N GLY A 203 -30.89 14.50 -13.96
CA GLY A 203 -30.92 13.27 -14.78
C GLY A 203 -30.20 13.39 -16.14
N ASP A 204 -29.63 14.55 -16.48
CA ASP A 204 -28.84 14.76 -17.70
C ASP A 204 -27.39 14.29 -17.48
N HIS A 205 -27.12 13.06 -17.89
CA HIS A 205 -25.81 12.43 -17.68
C HIS A 205 -24.65 13.21 -18.33
N ALA A 206 -24.85 13.84 -19.48
CA ALA A 206 -23.80 14.60 -20.15
C ALA A 206 -23.44 15.87 -19.36
N ARG A 207 -24.43 16.58 -18.86
CA ARG A 207 -24.25 17.77 -18.00
C ARG A 207 -23.62 17.39 -16.66
N VAL A 208 -24.05 16.28 -16.07
CA VAL A 208 -23.47 15.75 -14.83
C VAL A 208 -21.98 15.41 -15.01
N GLU A 209 -21.61 14.74 -16.11
CA GLU A 209 -20.22 14.41 -16.38
C GLU A 209 -19.35 15.65 -16.60
N SER A 210 -19.83 16.61 -17.40
CA SER A 210 -19.14 17.89 -17.61
C SER A 210 -18.93 18.65 -16.29
N TRP A 211 -19.94 18.65 -15.41
CA TRP A 211 -19.84 19.29 -14.10
C TRP A 211 -18.80 18.58 -13.21
N ARG A 212 -18.78 17.23 -13.20
CA ARG A 212 -17.81 16.45 -12.44
C ARG A 212 -16.38 16.75 -12.88
N GLN A 213 -16.16 16.80 -14.19
CA GLN A 213 -14.86 17.13 -14.75
C GLN A 213 -14.41 18.53 -14.33
N GLN A 214 -15.26 19.54 -14.45
CA GLN A 214 -14.95 20.91 -14.03
C GLN A 214 -14.65 21.00 -12.53
N ALA A 215 -15.46 20.33 -11.70
CA ALA A 215 -15.27 20.30 -10.26
C ALA A 215 -13.97 19.57 -9.85
N SER A 216 -13.59 18.50 -10.55
CA SER A 216 -12.33 17.80 -10.42
C SER A 216 -11.14 18.71 -10.74
N GLU A 217 -11.16 19.37 -11.89
CA GLU A 217 -10.13 20.31 -12.31
C GLU A 217 -9.96 21.48 -11.34
N GLN A 218 -11.08 22.11 -10.94
CA GLN A 218 -11.04 23.20 -9.96
C GLN A 218 -10.41 22.73 -8.65
N ARG A 219 -10.87 21.60 -8.10
CA ARG A 219 -10.35 21.04 -6.86
C ARG A 219 -8.86 20.72 -6.96
N THR A 220 -8.41 20.20 -8.09
CA THR A 220 -7.00 19.88 -8.32
C THR A 220 -6.16 21.15 -8.34
N ARG A 221 -6.58 22.19 -9.05
CA ARG A 221 -5.88 23.50 -9.07
C ARG A 221 -5.73 24.11 -7.68
N GLU A 222 -6.79 24.01 -6.87
CA GLU A 222 -6.84 24.63 -5.53
C GLU A 222 -6.02 23.83 -4.49
N ARG A 223 -6.09 22.50 -4.53
CA ARG A 223 -5.54 21.64 -3.46
C ARG A 223 -4.24 20.96 -3.80
N ARG A 224 -4.02 20.67 -5.07
CA ARG A 224 -2.85 19.97 -5.57
C ARG A 224 -2.34 20.60 -6.87
N PRO A 225 -1.86 21.87 -6.80
CA PRO A 225 -1.34 22.57 -7.98
C PRO A 225 -0.14 21.84 -8.61
N ASP A 226 0.60 21.06 -7.83
CA ASP A 226 1.67 20.19 -8.30
C ASP A 226 1.18 19.13 -9.31
N LEU A 227 -0.01 18.55 -9.12
CA LEU A 227 -0.62 17.61 -10.08
C LEU A 227 -1.12 18.33 -11.32
N TRP A 228 -1.68 19.54 -11.16
CA TRP A 228 -2.20 20.32 -12.27
C TRP A 228 -1.16 20.69 -13.33
N HIS A 229 0.10 20.83 -12.93
CA HIS A 229 1.21 21.21 -13.81
C HIS A 229 1.92 20.01 -14.45
N ARG A 230 1.76 18.78 -13.92
CA ARG A 230 2.43 17.58 -14.44
C ARG A 230 1.96 17.15 -15.83
N ASP A 231 0.68 17.28 -16.13
CA ASP A 231 0.07 16.75 -17.36
C ASP A 231 0.07 17.74 -18.54
N ARG A 232 0.81 18.85 -18.46
CA ARG A 232 0.87 19.89 -19.50
C ARG A 232 2.26 20.07 -20.11
N HIS A 233 3.18 19.16 -19.82
CA HIS A 233 4.48 19.02 -20.45
C HIS A 233 4.63 17.60 -21.01
#